data_e46c89f3fd9d794a57a66af66c8a468c
#
_entry.id   e46c89f3fd9d794a57a66af66c8a468c
#
_cell.length_a   1.000
_cell.length_b   1.000
_cell.length_c   1.000
_cell.angle_alpha   90.00
_cell.angle_beta   90.00
_cell.angle_gamma   90.00
#
_symmetry.space_group_name_H-M   'P 1'
#
loop_
_entity.id
_entity.type
_entity.pdbx_description
1 polymer ?
#
loop_
_entity_poly.entity_id
_entity_poly.type
_entity_poly.pdbx_seq_one_letter_code
_entity_poly.pdbx_strand_id
1 'polypeptide(L)'
;DVFPRYLCCNADESEPGTCKDRELLLKNPHLLIEGMILCSYACRIETGYIYMRGEFQDLSFIMDKALEEARAKGYLGKNILGTGFNLDIHTHLGAGAYICGEESALLNSLEGGRGEPRMKPPFPAVEGLYSKPTVINNVETLCVVPYIVNEGVEKYASFGTEKSKGTKLVSVSGHVKKPGNYEIEMGTPTSELIYNLAGGIRNDNKLKAFIPGGSSVPMLPADKVDTPYDYESLAAAGTMLGSGALIVIDDSVNIVETTLRLISFYMHESCGKCTPCREGTRWLYQIVERIMQNNGQLEYIEKLEDICDNM
;
A
#
# COMPACT_ATOMS: atom_id res chain seq x y z
N ASP A 1 -22.46 -22.92 1.32
CA ASP A 1 -21.21 -22.44 1.92
C ASP A 1 -20.04 -23.23 1.36
N VAL A 2 -19.02 -22.54 0.84
CA VAL A 2 -17.79 -23.15 0.33
C VAL A 2 -16.71 -23.04 1.41
N PHE A 3 -16.04 -24.13 1.72
CA PHE A 3 -14.93 -24.23 2.67
C PHE A 3 -13.77 -25.03 2.06
N PRO A 4 -12.50 -24.88 2.54
CA PRO A 4 -12.10 -23.86 3.52
C PRO A 4 -12.20 -22.43 2.97
N ARG A 5 -12.11 -21.42 3.85
CA ARG A 5 -11.97 -20.01 3.52
C ARG A 5 -10.66 -19.48 4.08
N TYR A 6 -10.06 -18.52 3.42
CA TYR A 6 -8.76 -17.97 3.81
C TYR A 6 -8.81 -16.47 4.06
N LEU A 7 -7.94 -16.01 4.95
CA LEU A 7 -7.60 -14.60 5.12
C LEU A 7 -6.13 -14.40 4.74
N CYS A 8 -5.87 -13.50 3.79
CA CYS A 8 -4.51 -13.08 3.48
C CYS A 8 -4.33 -11.62 3.91
N CYS A 9 -3.47 -11.39 4.90
CA CYS A 9 -3.00 -10.06 5.22
C CYS A 9 -1.94 -9.67 4.19
N ASN A 10 -2.20 -8.60 3.45
CA ASN A 10 -1.23 -8.02 2.53
C ASN A 10 -0.26 -7.13 3.33
N ALA A 11 0.91 -7.65 3.61
CA ALA A 11 2.05 -6.96 4.21
C ALA A 11 3.21 -6.83 3.22
N ASP A 12 2.93 -6.91 1.91
CA ASP A 12 3.86 -6.52 0.86
C ASP A 12 3.83 -5.01 0.67
N GLU A 13 4.54 -4.30 1.54
CA GLU A 13 4.64 -2.84 1.51
C GLU A 13 5.82 -2.44 0.63
N SER A 14 5.64 -2.50 -0.69
CA SER A 14 6.69 -2.29 -1.69
C SER A 14 6.52 -0.99 -2.48
N GLU A 15 5.41 -0.25 -2.28
CA GLU A 15 5.18 1.03 -2.94
C GLU A 15 6.22 2.07 -2.48
N PRO A 16 7.04 2.65 -3.39
CA PRO A 16 8.02 3.65 -3.00
C PRO A 16 7.39 4.87 -2.30
N GLY A 17 7.95 5.20 -1.14
CA GLY A 17 7.44 6.23 -0.25
C GLY A 17 6.59 5.72 0.90
N THR A 18 6.13 4.47 0.88
CA THR A 18 5.27 3.87 1.92
C THR A 18 6.11 3.10 2.95
N CYS A 19 5.89 3.37 4.23
CA CYS A 19 6.55 2.69 5.35
C CYS A 19 5.69 2.62 6.62
N LYS A 20 4.36 2.64 6.49
CA LYS A 20 3.40 2.63 7.60
C LYS A 20 3.15 1.24 8.19
N ASP A 21 3.06 0.22 7.32
CA ASP A 21 2.78 -1.15 7.74
C ASP A 21 3.96 -1.74 8.50
N ARG A 22 5.19 -1.42 8.07
CA ARG A 22 6.42 -1.74 8.79
C ARG A 22 6.37 -1.27 10.24
N GLU A 23 5.92 -0.03 10.48
CA GLU A 23 5.84 0.53 11.83
C GLU A 23 4.81 -0.22 12.70
N LEU A 24 3.67 -0.58 12.13
CA LEU A 24 2.64 -1.36 12.82
C LEU A 24 3.15 -2.76 13.21
N LEU A 25 3.79 -3.46 12.27
CA LEU A 25 4.37 -4.79 12.49
C LEU A 25 5.48 -4.76 13.54
N LEU A 26 6.32 -3.72 13.52
CA LEU A 26 7.43 -3.57 14.45
C LEU A 26 6.97 -3.21 15.87
N LYS A 27 6.05 -2.26 15.99
CA LYS A 27 5.70 -1.65 17.26
C LYS A 27 4.53 -2.33 17.97
N ASN A 28 3.59 -2.88 17.23
CA ASN A 28 2.41 -3.52 17.79
C ASN A 28 1.91 -4.70 16.95
N PRO A 29 2.69 -5.80 16.83
CA PRO A 29 2.33 -6.98 16.04
C PRO A 29 1.05 -7.65 16.55
N HIS A 30 0.77 -7.59 17.85
CA HIS A 30 -0.44 -8.18 18.43
C HIS A 30 -1.73 -7.48 17.97
N LEU A 31 -1.68 -6.19 17.65
CA LEU A 31 -2.83 -5.46 17.10
C LEU A 31 -3.27 -6.04 15.76
N LEU A 32 -2.30 -6.38 14.89
CA LEU A 32 -2.59 -7.06 13.64
C LEU A 32 -3.20 -8.44 13.88
N ILE A 33 -2.62 -9.23 14.79
CA ILE A 33 -3.12 -10.58 15.13
C ILE A 33 -4.57 -10.49 15.63
N GLU A 34 -4.88 -9.55 16.52
CA GLU A 34 -6.23 -9.31 17.03
C GLU A 34 -7.21 -8.97 15.89
N GLY A 35 -6.83 -8.05 15.00
CA GLY A 35 -7.63 -7.67 13.83
C GLY A 35 -7.88 -8.85 12.89
N MET A 36 -6.88 -9.69 12.67
CA MET A 36 -7.02 -10.93 11.88
C MET A 36 -7.94 -11.94 12.54
N ILE A 37 -7.88 -12.11 13.86
CA ILE A 37 -8.78 -13.00 14.62
C ILE A 37 -10.22 -12.52 14.48
N LEU A 38 -10.49 -11.24 14.69
CA LEU A 38 -11.84 -10.67 14.58
C LEU A 38 -12.41 -10.79 13.17
N CYS A 39 -11.61 -10.48 12.14
CA CYS A 39 -11.99 -10.63 10.74
C CYS A 39 -12.27 -12.10 10.40
N SER A 40 -11.40 -13.01 10.85
CA SER A 40 -11.55 -14.45 10.60
C SER A 40 -12.80 -15.02 11.27
N TYR A 41 -13.09 -14.58 12.49
CA TYR A 41 -14.31 -14.99 13.21
C TYR A 41 -15.57 -14.56 12.44
N ALA A 42 -15.63 -13.30 12.02
CA ALA A 42 -16.76 -12.76 11.28
C ALA A 42 -16.97 -13.47 9.93
N CYS A 43 -15.90 -13.84 9.24
CA CYS A 43 -15.95 -14.48 7.91
C CYS A 43 -15.94 -16.02 7.96
N ARG A 44 -15.86 -16.63 9.15
CA ARG A 44 -15.74 -18.08 9.36
C ARG A 44 -14.51 -18.66 8.63
N ILE A 45 -13.37 -18.07 8.89
CA ILE A 45 -12.07 -18.45 8.32
C ILE A 45 -11.29 -19.20 9.39
N GLU A 46 -10.68 -20.32 9.02
CA GLU A 46 -9.88 -21.16 9.93
C GLU A 46 -8.38 -21.07 9.67
N THR A 47 -7.97 -20.46 8.55
CA THR A 47 -6.55 -20.29 8.20
C THR A 47 -6.28 -18.92 7.67
N GLY A 48 -5.31 -18.23 8.27
CA GLY A 48 -4.81 -16.92 7.84
C GLY A 48 -3.34 -16.95 7.43
N TYR A 49 -2.97 -16.10 6.50
CA TYR A 49 -1.58 -15.85 6.08
C TYR A 49 -1.24 -14.38 6.19
N ILE A 50 -0.05 -14.09 6.69
CA ILE A 50 0.55 -12.74 6.64
C ILE A 50 1.62 -12.80 5.55
N TYR A 51 1.30 -12.29 4.37
CA TYR A 51 2.24 -12.22 3.26
C TYR A 51 3.10 -10.97 3.39
N MET A 52 4.36 -11.16 3.69
CA MET A 52 5.35 -10.10 3.94
C MET A 52 6.31 -9.98 2.76
N ARG A 53 6.69 -8.75 2.41
CA ARG A 53 7.73 -8.55 1.38
C ARG A 53 9.07 -9.17 1.80
N GLY A 54 9.89 -9.56 0.83
CA GLY A 54 11.17 -10.26 1.09
C GLY A 54 12.14 -9.51 1.97
N GLU A 55 12.11 -8.18 1.95
CA GLU A 55 12.98 -7.31 2.75
C GLU A 55 12.55 -7.21 4.22
N PHE A 56 11.39 -7.78 4.60
CA PHE A 56 10.89 -7.78 5.97
C PHE A 56 11.32 -9.01 6.78
N GLN A 57 12.49 -9.58 6.50
CA GLN A 57 12.99 -10.76 7.19
C GLN A 57 13.03 -10.58 8.71
N ASP A 58 13.57 -9.44 9.20
CA ASP A 58 13.62 -9.16 10.64
C ASP A 58 12.21 -9.02 11.26
N LEU A 59 11.28 -8.44 10.51
CA LEU A 59 9.89 -8.32 10.96
C LEU A 59 9.17 -9.67 10.97
N SER A 60 9.53 -10.60 10.09
CA SER A 60 8.95 -11.95 10.11
C SER A 60 9.26 -12.68 11.41
N PHE A 61 10.47 -12.57 11.95
CA PHE A 61 10.83 -13.12 13.26
C PHE A 61 10.03 -12.50 14.41
N ILE A 62 9.75 -11.19 14.33
CA ILE A 62 8.91 -10.50 15.34
C ILE A 62 7.49 -11.03 15.25
N MET A 63 6.94 -11.17 14.05
CA MET A 63 5.59 -11.68 13.83
C MET A 63 5.47 -13.15 14.26
N ASP A 64 6.44 -14.00 13.93
CA ASP A 64 6.45 -15.40 14.34
C ASP A 64 6.41 -15.55 15.87
N LYS A 65 7.24 -14.75 16.56
CA LYS A 65 7.23 -14.70 18.03
C LYS A 65 5.88 -14.25 18.59
N ALA A 66 5.28 -13.20 18.02
CA ALA A 66 3.98 -12.72 18.45
C ALA A 66 2.86 -13.77 18.22
N LEU A 67 2.93 -14.51 17.11
CA LEU A 67 2.02 -15.61 16.83
C LEU A 67 2.19 -16.78 17.82
N GLU A 68 3.44 -17.12 18.18
CA GLU A 68 3.72 -18.11 19.23
C GLU A 68 3.16 -17.69 20.59
N GLU A 69 3.33 -16.42 20.97
CA GLU A 69 2.76 -15.86 22.20
C GLU A 69 1.22 -15.93 22.19
N ALA A 70 0.59 -15.61 21.05
CA ALA A 70 -0.87 -15.71 20.91
C ALA A 70 -1.37 -17.16 20.99
N ARG A 71 -0.65 -18.12 20.40
CA ARG A 71 -0.94 -19.56 20.54
C ARG A 71 -0.79 -20.02 21.99
N ALA A 72 0.27 -19.62 22.67
CA ALA A 72 0.51 -19.99 24.07
C ALA A 72 -0.57 -19.45 25.03
N LYS A 73 -1.19 -18.31 24.67
CA LYS A 73 -2.31 -17.71 25.41
C LYS A 73 -3.69 -18.29 25.02
N GLY A 74 -3.76 -19.18 24.03
CA GLY A 74 -5.02 -19.76 23.56
C GLY A 74 -5.87 -18.81 22.71
N TYR A 75 -5.27 -17.77 22.13
CA TYR A 75 -5.92 -16.86 21.17
C TYR A 75 -5.84 -17.35 19.73
N LEU A 76 -4.98 -18.33 19.46
CA LEU A 76 -4.87 -19.04 18.18
C LEU A 76 -4.86 -20.54 18.42
N GLY A 77 -5.23 -21.32 17.41
CA GLY A 77 -5.31 -22.76 17.43
C GLY A 77 -6.75 -23.27 17.49
N LYS A 78 -7.00 -24.31 18.29
CA LYS A 78 -8.31 -24.96 18.38
C LYS A 78 -9.12 -24.46 19.56
N ASN A 79 -10.44 -24.35 19.36
CA ASN A 79 -11.40 -23.99 20.41
C ASN A 79 -11.03 -22.71 21.16
N ILE A 80 -10.73 -21.67 20.41
CA ILE A 80 -10.27 -20.36 20.94
C ILE A 80 -11.28 -19.86 21.99
N LEU A 81 -10.79 -19.55 23.18
CA LEU A 81 -11.58 -19.08 24.33
C LEU A 81 -12.81 -19.95 24.67
N GLY A 82 -12.81 -21.24 24.29
CA GLY A 82 -13.92 -22.13 24.56
C GLY A 82 -15.15 -21.97 23.63
N THR A 83 -15.02 -21.22 22.55
CA THR A 83 -16.13 -20.85 21.64
C THR A 83 -16.40 -21.88 20.53
N GLY A 84 -15.54 -22.89 20.39
CA GLY A 84 -15.56 -23.82 19.25
C GLY A 84 -14.91 -23.27 17.98
N PHE A 85 -14.49 -22.01 17.97
CA PHE A 85 -13.79 -21.39 16.84
C PHE A 85 -12.34 -21.87 16.77
N ASN A 86 -11.89 -22.19 15.55
CA ASN A 86 -10.51 -22.57 15.26
C ASN A 86 -9.91 -21.59 14.29
N LEU A 87 -8.69 -21.17 14.54
CA LEU A 87 -7.94 -20.33 13.61
C LEU A 87 -6.44 -20.55 13.82
N ASP A 88 -5.71 -20.76 12.75
CA ASP A 88 -4.26 -20.64 12.77
C ASP A 88 -3.81 -19.60 11.76
N ILE A 89 -2.72 -18.85 12.10
CA ILE A 89 -2.15 -17.79 11.29
C ILE A 89 -0.69 -18.12 11.07
N HIS A 90 -0.25 -18.00 9.80
CA HIS A 90 1.12 -18.27 9.37
C HIS A 90 1.72 -17.05 8.70
N THR A 91 3.00 -16.80 8.91
CA THR A 91 3.77 -15.84 8.11
C THR A 91 4.21 -16.50 6.80
N HIS A 92 4.30 -15.71 5.76
CA HIS A 92 4.93 -16.08 4.50
C HIS A 92 5.81 -14.93 4.02
N LEU A 93 7.08 -15.20 3.84
CA LEU A 93 8.03 -14.21 3.33
C LEU A 93 8.13 -14.33 1.81
N GLY A 94 7.78 -13.25 1.11
CA GLY A 94 7.94 -13.15 -0.35
C GLY A 94 9.42 -13.02 -0.75
N ALA A 95 9.67 -12.83 -2.04
CA ALA A 95 11.02 -12.70 -2.61
C ALA A 95 11.37 -11.25 -3.04
N GLY A 96 10.61 -10.25 -2.60
CA GLY A 96 10.89 -8.83 -2.86
C GLY A 96 10.36 -8.29 -4.19
N ALA A 97 9.40 -8.95 -4.84
CA ALA A 97 8.79 -8.44 -6.06
C ALA A 97 7.64 -7.46 -5.73
N TYR A 98 7.74 -6.22 -6.21
CA TYR A 98 6.71 -5.18 -6.05
C TYR A 98 5.31 -5.64 -6.46
N ILE A 99 5.20 -6.38 -7.57
CA ILE A 99 3.92 -6.85 -8.10
C ILE A 99 3.16 -7.76 -7.10
N CYS A 100 3.83 -8.39 -6.15
CA CYS A 100 3.19 -9.23 -5.13
C CYS A 100 2.36 -8.43 -4.11
N GLY A 101 2.41 -7.10 -4.14
CA GLY A 101 1.44 -6.22 -3.50
C GLY A 101 0.05 -6.20 -4.18
N GLU A 102 -0.05 -6.61 -5.44
CA GLU A 102 -1.34 -6.84 -6.12
C GLU A 102 -1.94 -8.17 -5.61
N GLU A 103 -3.22 -8.14 -5.23
CA GLU A 103 -3.87 -9.23 -4.49
C GLU A 103 -3.78 -10.60 -5.18
N SER A 104 -3.93 -10.67 -6.49
CA SER A 104 -3.90 -11.94 -7.21
C SER A 104 -2.47 -12.43 -7.50
N ALA A 105 -1.51 -11.52 -7.64
CA ALA A 105 -0.09 -11.86 -7.71
C ALA A 105 0.42 -12.37 -6.36
N LEU A 106 -0.05 -11.78 -5.25
CA LEU A 106 0.19 -12.27 -3.90
C LEU A 106 -0.29 -13.72 -3.74
N LEU A 107 -1.50 -14.02 -4.21
CA LEU A 107 -2.05 -15.39 -4.14
C LEU A 107 -1.22 -16.37 -4.97
N ASN A 108 -0.83 -16.01 -6.19
CA ASN A 108 0.03 -16.87 -7.02
C ASN A 108 1.38 -17.15 -6.33
N SER A 109 1.97 -16.12 -5.73
CA SER A 109 3.23 -16.27 -4.99
C SER A 109 3.06 -17.16 -3.75
N LEU A 110 1.97 -16.99 -2.99
CA LEU A 110 1.67 -17.79 -1.81
C LEU A 110 1.42 -19.28 -2.17
N GLU A 111 0.87 -19.56 -3.35
CA GLU A 111 0.69 -20.90 -3.90
C GLU A 111 2.00 -21.52 -4.43
N GLY A 112 3.12 -20.78 -4.37
CA GLY A 112 4.43 -21.25 -4.86
C GLY A 112 4.65 -21.03 -6.35
N GLY A 113 3.74 -20.32 -7.02
CA GLY A 113 3.87 -19.94 -8.42
C GLY A 113 4.61 -18.62 -8.63
N ARG A 114 4.72 -18.21 -9.90
CA ARG A 114 5.26 -16.89 -10.25
C ARG A 114 4.30 -15.80 -9.76
N GLY A 115 4.83 -14.76 -9.11
CA GLY A 115 4.09 -13.57 -8.71
C GLY A 115 3.67 -12.75 -9.94
N GLU A 116 2.50 -13.03 -10.47
CA GLU A 116 1.89 -12.29 -11.56
C GLU A 116 0.36 -12.25 -11.38
N PRO A 117 -0.32 -11.16 -11.80
CA PRO A 117 -1.77 -11.02 -11.63
C PRO A 117 -2.58 -12.10 -12.35
N ARG A 118 -3.74 -12.45 -11.78
CA ARG A 118 -4.77 -13.30 -12.41
C ARG A 118 -5.77 -12.44 -13.18
N MET A 119 -6.44 -13.06 -14.15
CA MET A 119 -7.60 -12.45 -14.79
C MET A 119 -8.77 -12.37 -13.79
N LYS A 120 -9.48 -11.26 -13.79
CA LYS A 120 -10.70 -11.05 -13.01
C LYS A 120 -11.86 -10.76 -13.96
N PRO A 121 -13.05 -11.33 -13.81
CA PRO A 121 -13.45 -12.34 -12.84
C PRO A 121 -12.81 -13.73 -13.09
N PRO A 122 -12.72 -14.64 -12.10
CA PRO A 122 -13.30 -14.53 -10.75
C PRO A 122 -12.50 -13.62 -9.81
N PHE A 123 -13.19 -12.99 -8.86
CA PHE A 123 -12.56 -12.23 -7.79
C PHE A 123 -12.17 -13.14 -6.61
N PRO A 124 -11.14 -12.80 -5.82
CA PRO A 124 -10.64 -13.64 -4.71
C PRO A 124 -11.71 -14.05 -3.69
N ALA A 125 -12.72 -13.21 -3.45
CA ALA A 125 -13.83 -13.54 -2.56
C ALA A 125 -14.66 -14.75 -3.05
N VAL A 126 -14.58 -15.07 -4.34
CA VAL A 126 -15.24 -16.23 -4.96
C VAL A 126 -14.23 -17.36 -5.18
N GLU A 127 -13.09 -17.06 -5.77
CA GLU A 127 -12.03 -17.99 -6.10
C GLU A 127 -10.64 -17.33 -5.92
N GLY A 128 -10.09 -17.47 -4.73
CA GLY A 128 -8.80 -16.92 -4.32
C GLY A 128 -7.73 -17.98 -4.10
N LEU A 129 -7.16 -18.03 -2.90
CA LEU A 129 -6.10 -18.97 -2.52
C LEU A 129 -6.59 -20.43 -2.66
N TYR A 130 -5.80 -21.22 -3.38
CA TYR A 130 -6.14 -22.64 -3.69
C TYR A 130 -7.55 -22.82 -4.26
N SER A 131 -7.98 -21.88 -5.09
CA SER A 131 -9.34 -21.84 -5.68
C SER A 131 -10.46 -21.83 -4.64
N LYS A 132 -10.23 -21.22 -3.46
CA LYS A 132 -11.20 -21.09 -2.38
C LYS A 132 -11.50 -19.62 -2.06
N PRO A 133 -12.68 -19.34 -1.50
CA PRO A 133 -13.01 -17.97 -1.10
C PRO A 133 -11.96 -17.39 -0.16
N THR A 134 -11.43 -16.24 -0.51
CA THR A 134 -10.33 -15.60 0.22
C THR A 134 -10.62 -14.11 0.44
N VAL A 135 -10.48 -13.66 1.68
CA VAL A 135 -10.47 -12.24 2.03
C VAL A 135 -9.02 -11.77 2.02
N ILE A 136 -8.77 -10.62 1.37
CA ILE A 136 -7.45 -10.00 1.35
C ILE A 136 -7.58 -8.58 1.88
N ASN A 137 -6.80 -8.23 2.90
CA ASN A 137 -6.77 -6.90 3.50
C ASN A 137 -5.34 -6.48 3.83
N ASN A 138 -5.08 -5.18 3.75
CA ASN A 138 -3.80 -4.61 4.16
C ASN A 138 -3.64 -4.63 5.69
N VAL A 139 -2.39 -4.55 6.17
CA VAL A 139 -2.02 -4.49 7.59
C VAL A 139 -2.77 -3.38 8.33
N GLU A 140 -2.73 -2.15 7.82
CA GLU A 140 -3.40 -1.00 8.46
C GLU A 140 -4.91 -1.22 8.59
N THR A 141 -5.54 -1.74 7.54
CA THR A 141 -6.98 -2.05 7.54
C THR A 141 -7.34 -3.03 8.65
N LEU A 142 -6.55 -4.10 8.81
CA LEU A 142 -6.78 -5.10 9.86
C LEU A 142 -6.49 -4.55 11.26
N CYS A 143 -5.48 -3.69 11.41
CA CYS A 143 -5.15 -3.06 12.68
C CYS A 143 -6.22 -2.08 13.18
N VAL A 144 -7.07 -1.55 12.32
CA VAL A 144 -8.18 -0.66 12.70
C VAL A 144 -9.38 -1.45 13.25
N VAL A 145 -9.56 -2.71 12.86
CA VAL A 145 -10.72 -3.53 13.26
C VAL A 145 -10.89 -3.61 14.78
N PRO A 146 -9.86 -3.87 15.61
CA PRO A 146 -10.01 -3.91 17.06
C PRO A 146 -10.52 -2.59 17.65
N TYR A 147 -10.05 -1.46 17.13
CA TYR A 147 -10.54 -0.15 17.57
C TYR A 147 -12.04 0.02 17.28
N ILE A 148 -12.49 -0.34 16.08
CA ILE A 148 -13.90 -0.25 15.70
C ILE A 148 -14.79 -1.14 16.59
N VAL A 149 -14.32 -2.35 16.90
CA VAL A 149 -15.06 -3.30 17.74
C VAL A 149 -15.15 -2.81 19.20
N ASN A 150 -14.06 -2.25 19.73
CA ASN A 150 -13.99 -1.83 21.13
C ASN A 150 -14.67 -0.47 21.39
N GLU A 151 -14.48 0.49 20.49
CA GLU A 151 -14.93 1.87 20.67
C GLU A 151 -16.28 2.15 20.00
N GLY A 152 -16.70 1.29 19.09
CA GLY A 152 -17.93 1.41 18.32
C GLY A 152 -17.77 2.08 16.97
N VAL A 153 -18.64 1.67 16.05
CA VAL A 153 -18.66 2.16 14.66
C VAL A 153 -18.90 3.67 14.58
N GLU A 154 -19.79 4.19 15.44
CA GLU A 154 -20.15 5.61 15.46
C GLU A 154 -18.96 6.50 15.83
N LYS A 155 -18.14 6.05 16.80
CA LYS A 155 -16.95 6.80 17.21
C LYS A 155 -15.91 6.81 16.09
N TYR A 156 -15.65 5.66 15.45
CA TYR A 156 -14.73 5.62 14.31
C TYR A 156 -15.25 6.47 13.15
N ALA A 157 -16.53 6.41 12.83
CA ALA A 157 -17.15 7.17 11.77
C ALA A 157 -17.26 8.67 12.06
N SER A 158 -17.03 9.12 13.32
CA SER A 158 -16.97 10.55 13.66
C SER A 158 -15.68 11.23 13.21
N PHE A 159 -14.63 10.47 12.96
CA PHE A 159 -13.39 10.98 12.34
C PHE A 159 -13.52 10.99 10.82
N GLY A 160 -12.83 11.94 10.20
CA GLY A 160 -12.75 12.03 8.74
C GLY A 160 -13.91 12.78 8.09
N THR A 161 -14.12 12.52 6.81
CA THR A 161 -15.14 13.17 5.98
C THR A 161 -16.43 12.33 5.90
N GLU A 162 -17.45 12.83 5.21
CA GLU A 162 -18.70 12.09 5.02
C GLU A 162 -18.48 10.74 4.32
N LYS A 163 -17.60 10.69 3.32
CA LYS A 163 -17.32 9.49 2.51
C LYS A 163 -16.07 8.74 2.91
N SER A 164 -15.04 9.47 3.33
CA SER A 164 -13.76 8.93 3.80
C SER A 164 -13.71 8.98 5.31
N LYS A 165 -14.20 7.91 5.98
CA LYS A 165 -14.28 7.84 7.43
C LYS A 165 -12.97 7.36 8.06
N GLY A 166 -12.74 7.78 9.32
CA GLY A 166 -11.64 7.29 10.14
C GLY A 166 -10.37 8.09 10.00
N THR A 167 -9.28 7.48 10.46
CA THR A 167 -7.92 8.00 10.38
C THR A 167 -7.09 7.26 9.32
N LYS A 168 -5.96 7.84 8.96
CA LYS A 168 -5.00 7.26 8.03
C LYS A 168 -3.58 7.50 8.50
N LEU A 169 -2.76 6.46 8.44
CA LEU A 169 -1.31 6.62 8.56
C LEU A 169 -0.73 7.11 7.23
N VAL A 170 -0.09 8.27 7.25
CA VAL A 170 0.56 8.89 6.10
C VAL A 170 2.06 8.87 6.27
N SER A 171 2.76 8.24 5.33
CA SER A 171 4.22 8.26 5.27
C SER A 171 4.68 9.51 4.52
N VAL A 172 5.18 10.51 5.24
CA VAL A 172 5.68 11.75 4.65
C VAL A 172 7.18 11.65 4.41
N SER A 173 7.61 11.84 3.17
CA SER A 173 9.00 11.74 2.75
C SER A 173 9.40 12.81 1.72
N GLY A 174 10.63 12.73 1.21
CA GLY A 174 11.16 13.70 0.26
C GLY A 174 11.72 14.93 0.95
N HIS A 175 11.39 16.11 0.45
CA HIS A 175 12.06 17.36 0.81
C HIS A 175 11.39 18.11 1.96
N VAL A 176 11.06 17.41 3.03
CA VAL A 176 10.53 17.98 4.29
C VAL A 176 11.59 18.00 5.39
N LYS A 177 11.37 18.82 6.42
CA LYS A 177 12.28 18.92 7.58
C LYS A 177 12.18 17.73 8.51
N LYS A 178 11.00 17.12 8.65
CA LYS A 178 10.72 16.00 9.54
C LYS A 178 9.98 14.89 8.78
N PRO A 179 10.69 14.05 8.00
CA PRO A 179 10.06 12.87 7.39
C PRO A 179 9.64 11.87 8.46
N GLY A 180 8.55 11.14 8.22
CA GLY A 180 8.04 10.14 9.16
C GLY A 180 6.61 9.70 8.87
N ASN A 181 6.06 8.84 9.73
CA ASN A 181 4.67 8.42 9.67
C ASN A 181 3.83 9.29 10.62
N TYR A 182 2.73 9.80 10.09
CA TYR A 182 1.78 10.66 10.81
C TYR A 182 0.40 10.06 10.72
N GLU A 183 -0.29 9.93 11.86
CA GLU A 183 -1.71 9.59 11.86
C GLU A 183 -2.53 10.88 11.78
N ILE A 184 -3.45 10.92 10.83
CA ILE A 184 -4.33 12.06 10.59
C ILE A 184 -5.77 11.60 10.44
N GLU A 185 -6.72 12.50 10.68
CA GLU A 185 -8.09 12.32 10.23
C GLU A 185 -8.17 12.49 8.70
N MET A 186 -8.97 11.65 8.06
CA MET A 186 -9.23 11.80 6.62
C MET A 186 -9.83 13.18 6.35
N GLY A 187 -9.37 13.84 5.26
CA GLY A 187 -9.76 15.19 4.92
C GLY A 187 -8.88 16.31 5.51
N THR A 188 -7.87 15.96 6.31
CA THR A 188 -6.84 16.92 6.72
C THR A 188 -6.19 17.54 5.48
N PRO A 189 -6.03 18.88 5.39
CA PRO A 189 -5.37 19.51 4.24
C PRO A 189 -3.94 18.98 4.05
N THR A 190 -3.52 18.74 2.81
CA THR A 190 -2.15 18.28 2.51
C THR A 190 -1.10 19.31 2.97
N SER A 191 -1.44 20.59 2.96
CA SER A 191 -0.59 21.66 3.51
C SER A 191 -0.31 21.50 5.00
N GLU A 192 -1.28 21.02 5.79
CA GLU A 192 -1.10 20.74 7.23
C GLU A 192 -0.05 19.64 7.43
N LEU A 193 -0.11 18.56 6.63
CA LEU A 193 0.88 17.49 6.64
C LEU A 193 2.29 18.00 6.33
N ILE A 194 2.44 18.81 5.28
CA ILE A 194 3.74 19.28 4.81
C ILE A 194 4.32 20.34 5.74
N TYR A 195 3.55 21.38 6.04
CA TYR A 195 4.10 22.58 6.70
C TYR A 195 4.09 22.50 8.22
N ASN A 196 3.06 21.90 8.82
CA ASN A 196 2.95 21.83 10.27
C ASN A 196 3.50 20.51 10.81
N LEU A 197 2.97 19.36 10.40
CA LEU A 197 3.39 18.06 10.93
C LEU A 197 4.82 17.73 10.51
N ALA A 198 5.13 17.81 9.20
CA ALA A 198 6.48 17.54 8.68
C ALA A 198 7.44 18.75 8.79
N GLY A 199 7.01 19.86 9.38
CA GLY A 199 7.85 21.02 9.73
C GLY A 199 8.26 21.91 8.57
N GLY A 200 7.62 21.78 7.42
CA GLY A 200 7.88 22.55 6.20
C GLY A 200 8.97 21.96 5.30
N ILE A 201 9.25 22.70 4.24
CA ILE A 201 10.22 22.29 3.21
C ILE A 201 11.65 22.48 3.75
N ARG A 202 12.53 21.50 3.48
CA ARG A 202 13.95 21.57 3.90
C ARG A 202 14.66 22.75 3.24
N ASN A 203 15.70 23.27 3.90
CA ASN A 203 16.53 24.37 3.43
C ASN A 203 15.78 25.65 3.07
N ASP A 204 14.53 25.78 3.55
CA ASP A 204 13.61 26.88 3.23
C ASP A 204 13.37 27.08 1.73
N ASN A 205 13.55 26.02 0.93
CA ASN A 205 13.18 25.95 -0.48
C ASN A 205 11.66 26.05 -0.66
N LYS A 206 11.22 26.23 -1.90
CA LYS A 206 9.79 26.30 -2.23
C LYS A 206 9.27 24.90 -2.62
N LEU A 207 8.03 24.62 -2.26
CA LEU A 207 7.33 23.46 -2.80
C LEU A 207 7.21 23.60 -4.31
N LYS A 208 7.61 22.57 -5.06
CA LYS A 208 7.41 22.47 -6.51
C LYS A 208 6.24 21.58 -6.87
N ALA A 209 6.22 20.37 -6.29
CA ALA A 209 5.22 19.35 -6.53
C ALA A 209 5.17 18.38 -5.36
N PHE A 210 4.14 17.54 -5.32
CA PHE A 210 4.06 16.43 -4.37
C PHE A 210 3.30 15.26 -4.98
N ILE A 211 3.62 14.05 -4.51
CA ILE A 211 2.92 12.82 -4.89
C ILE A 211 2.17 12.33 -3.64
N PRO A 212 0.83 12.33 -3.62
CA PRO A 212 0.10 12.10 -2.37
C PRO A 212 -0.05 10.64 -1.97
N GLY A 213 0.08 9.69 -2.89
CA GLY A 213 -0.32 8.31 -2.66
C GLY A 213 0.74 7.25 -2.94
N GLY A 214 2.02 7.63 -2.96
CA GLY A 214 3.11 6.76 -3.41
C GLY A 214 3.45 6.99 -4.88
N SER A 215 4.54 6.42 -5.32
CA SER A 215 5.11 6.71 -6.64
C SER A 215 4.22 6.34 -7.83
N SER A 216 3.23 5.47 -7.62
CA SER A 216 2.29 4.99 -8.65
C SER A 216 1.12 5.93 -8.95
N VAL A 217 1.00 7.05 -8.24
CA VAL A 217 -0.08 8.01 -8.49
C VAL A 217 0.45 9.29 -9.14
N PRO A 218 -0.40 10.02 -9.90
CA PRO A 218 0.00 11.29 -10.51
C PRO A 218 0.44 12.32 -9.46
N MET A 219 1.52 13.04 -9.76
CA MET A 219 1.96 14.15 -8.93
C MET A 219 1.11 15.39 -9.13
N LEU A 220 0.95 16.16 -8.08
CA LEU A 220 0.25 17.45 -8.09
C LEU A 220 1.25 18.62 -7.98
N PRO A 221 0.99 19.75 -8.66
CA PRO A 221 1.79 20.97 -8.53
C PRO A 221 1.53 21.66 -7.19
N ALA A 222 2.42 22.58 -6.82
CA ALA A 222 2.40 23.27 -5.53
C ALA A 222 1.11 24.04 -5.22
N ASP A 223 0.41 24.57 -6.25
CA ASP A 223 -0.84 25.31 -6.10
C ASP A 223 -2.03 24.43 -5.65
N LYS A 224 -1.87 23.10 -5.68
CA LYS A 224 -2.83 22.11 -5.18
C LYS A 224 -2.58 21.66 -3.74
N VAL A 225 -1.65 22.31 -3.02
CA VAL A 225 -1.21 21.87 -1.68
C VAL A 225 -2.33 21.87 -0.62
N ASP A 226 -3.38 22.65 -0.80
CA ASP A 226 -4.53 22.71 0.13
C ASP A 226 -5.60 21.64 -0.15
N THR A 227 -5.38 20.74 -1.14
CA THR A 227 -6.30 19.64 -1.41
C THR A 227 -6.47 18.79 -0.13
N PRO A 228 -7.71 18.54 0.32
CA PRO A 228 -7.97 17.65 1.43
C PRO A 228 -7.42 16.24 1.17
N TYR A 229 -6.78 15.66 2.18
CA TYR A 229 -6.16 14.34 2.06
C TYR A 229 -7.19 13.25 2.33
N ASP A 230 -8.04 13.02 1.34
CA ASP A 230 -9.06 11.97 1.32
C ASP A 230 -9.22 11.39 -0.10
N TYR A 231 -9.98 10.30 -0.21
CA TYR A 231 -10.11 9.59 -1.49
C TYR A 231 -10.79 10.43 -2.57
N GLU A 232 -11.84 11.15 -2.21
CA GLU A 232 -12.68 11.90 -3.17
C GLU A 232 -11.98 13.16 -3.64
N SER A 233 -11.38 13.90 -2.72
CA SER A 233 -10.72 15.17 -3.02
C SER A 233 -9.47 14.98 -3.87
N LEU A 234 -8.66 13.96 -3.56
CA LEU A 234 -7.49 13.64 -4.37
C LEU A 234 -7.87 13.08 -5.74
N ALA A 235 -8.94 12.26 -5.83
CA ALA A 235 -9.47 11.82 -7.11
C ALA A 235 -9.98 12.99 -7.96
N ALA A 236 -10.70 13.95 -7.36
CA ALA A 236 -11.16 15.15 -8.03
C ALA A 236 -10.00 16.06 -8.49
N ALA A 237 -8.86 16.02 -7.80
CA ALA A 237 -7.64 16.74 -8.19
C ALA A 237 -6.84 16.04 -9.31
N GLY A 238 -7.29 14.87 -9.79
CA GLY A 238 -6.63 14.11 -10.86
C GLY A 238 -5.52 13.16 -10.39
N THR A 239 -5.55 12.76 -9.11
CA THR A 239 -4.60 11.81 -8.52
C THR A 239 -5.32 10.79 -7.65
N MET A 240 -4.64 10.12 -6.73
CA MET A 240 -5.24 9.18 -5.79
C MET A 240 -4.55 9.25 -4.42
N LEU A 241 -5.26 8.88 -3.36
CA LEU A 241 -4.68 8.69 -2.03
C LEU A 241 -3.71 7.50 -2.00
N GLY A 242 -3.93 6.50 -2.84
CA GLY A 242 -3.03 5.35 -3.00
C GLY A 242 -2.71 4.65 -1.69
N SER A 243 -1.42 4.45 -1.42
CA SER A 243 -0.92 3.85 -0.18
C SER A 243 -0.87 4.80 1.02
N GLY A 244 -1.10 6.10 0.81
CA GLY A 244 -0.91 7.13 1.83
C GLY A 244 0.55 7.55 2.00
N ALA A 245 1.35 7.48 0.94
CA ALA A 245 2.74 7.95 0.93
C ALA A 245 2.84 9.32 0.27
N LEU A 246 3.03 10.35 1.08
CA LEU A 246 3.19 11.73 0.61
C LEU A 246 4.68 12.00 0.34
N ILE A 247 5.05 12.12 -0.94
CA ILE A 247 6.42 12.42 -1.38
C ILE A 247 6.48 13.89 -1.78
N VAL A 248 7.27 14.68 -1.08
CA VAL A 248 7.37 16.13 -1.26
C VAL A 248 8.59 16.50 -2.08
N ILE A 249 8.41 17.32 -3.11
CA ILE A 249 9.43 17.73 -4.08
C ILE A 249 9.57 19.25 -4.05
N ASP A 250 10.77 19.74 -3.75
CA ASP A 250 11.09 21.16 -3.74
C ASP A 250 11.60 21.68 -5.10
N ASP A 251 11.84 22.99 -5.21
CA ASP A 251 12.23 23.67 -6.44
C ASP A 251 13.69 23.39 -6.87
N SER A 252 14.49 22.73 -6.05
CA SER A 252 15.83 22.29 -6.41
C SER A 252 15.86 21.07 -7.34
N VAL A 253 14.75 20.35 -7.47
CA VAL A 253 14.66 19.07 -8.19
C VAL A 253 14.28 19.25 -9.65
N ASN A 254 14.93 18.49 -10.52
CA ASN A 254 14.51 18.32 -11.91
C ASN A 254 13.41 17.25 -12.00
N ILE A 255 12.20 17.68 -12.39
CA ILE A 255 11.04 16.77 -12.50
C ILE A 255 11.27 15.67 -13.55
N VAL A 256 11.97 15.96 -14.65
CA VAL A 256 12.25 14.96 -15.69
C VAL A 256 13.17 13.85 -15.15
N GLU A 257 14.17 14.23 -14.32
CA GLU A 257 15.03 13.26 -13.63
C GLU A 257 14.23 12.40 -12.64
N THR A 258 13.32 13.01 -11.88
CA THR A 258 12.41 12.29 -10.98
C THR A 258 11.55 11.31 -11.76
N THR A 259 10.96 11.74 -12.87
CA THR A 259 10.14 10.88 -13.74
C THR A 259 10.96 9.72 -14.30
N LEU A 260 12.19 9.97 -14.77
CA LEU A 260 13.08 8.91 -15.25
C LEU A 260 13.37 7.86 -14.17
N ARG A 261 13.59 8.30 -12.93
CA ARG A 261 13.82 7.40 -11.80
C ARG A 261 12.59 6.51 -11.51
N LEU A 262 11.39 7.10 -11.54
CA LEU A 262 10.15 6.36 -11.35
C LEU A 262 9.92 5.33 -12.48
N ILE A 263 10.10 5.74 -13.73
CA ILE A 263 9.96 4.83 -14.88
C ILE A 263 10.98 3.69 -14.80
N SER A 264 12.22 3.97 -14.40
CA SER A 264 13.27 2.95 -14.18
C SER A 264 12.83 1.90 -13.16
N PHE A 265 12.20 2.33 -12.06
CA PHE A 265 11.64 1.42 -11.07
C PHE A 265 10.54 0.54 -11.67
N TYR A 266 9.53 1.11 -12.33
CA TYR A 266 8.44 0.33 -12.91
C TYR A 266 8.88 -0.59 -14.06
N MET A 267 9.86 -0.17 -14.84
CA MET A 267 10.47 -1.02 -15.86
C MET A 267 11.15 -2.25 -15.23
N HIS A 268 11.84 -2.06 -14.10
CA HIS A 268 12.51 -3.16 -13.38
C HIS A 268 11.50 -4.09 -12.71
N GLU A 269 10.45 -3.55 -12.09
CA GLU A 269 9.45 -4.29 -11.33
C GLU A 269 8.31 -4.87 -12.17
N SER A 270 8.25 -4.57 -13.47
CA SER A 270 7.25 -5.17 -14.35
C SER A 270 7.35 -6.70 -14.33
N CYS A 271 6.25 -7.38 -14.01
CA CYS A 271 6.20 -8.85 -14.05
C CYS A 271 6.32 -9.43 -15.47
N GLY A 272 6.16 -8.57 -16.51
CA GLY A 272 6.30 -8.94 -17.91
C GLY A 272 5.12 -9.69 -18.50
N LYS A 273 4.01 -9.86 -17.79
CA LYS A 273 2.84 -10.57 -18.26
C LYS A 273 2.13 -9.85 -19.41
N CYS A 274 1.83 -8.58 -19.23
CA CYS A 274 1.10 -7.76 -20.21
C CYS A 274 2.09 -7.06 -21.15
N THR A 275 1.92 -7.24 -22.45
CA THR A 275 2.80 -6.65 -23.48
C THR A 275 2.90 -5.12 -23.37
N PRO A 276 1.80 -4.36 -23.19
CA PRO A 276 1.88 -2.91 -23.07
C PRO A 276 2.79 -2.45 -21.91
N CYS A 277 2.64 -3.01 -20.72
CA CYS A 277 3.49 -2.68 -19.58
C CYS A 277 4.95 -3.12 -19.83
N ARG A 278 5.18 -4.35 -20.28
CA ARG A 278 6.53 -4.90 -20.50
C ARG A 278 7.36 -4.09 -21.50
N GLU A 279 6.75 -3.70 -22.60
CA GLU A 279 7.43 -2.94 -23.67
C GLU A 279 7.28 -1.43 -23.48
N GLY A 280 6.10 -0.95 -23.07
CA GLY A 280 5.83 0.48 -22.88
C GLY A 280 6.72 1.12 -21.83
N THR A 281 6.95 0.49 -20.67
CA THR A 281 7.87 1.03 -19.65
C THR A 281 9.30 1.19 -20.17
N ARG A 282 9.77 0.29 -21.03
CA ARG A 282 11.09 0.41 -21.68
C ARG A 282 11.14 1.56 -22.67
N TRP A 283 10.09 1.75 -23.48
CA TRP A 283 10.02 2.85 -24.45
C TRP A 283 9.94 4.20 -23.73
N LEU A 284 9.12 4.30 -22.68
CA LEU A 284 9.05 5.50 -21.83
C LEU A 284 10.43 5.84 -21.25
N TYR A 285 11.14 4.84 -20.68
CA TYR A 285 12.49 5.03 -20.16
C TYR A 285 13.43 5.61 -21.21
N GLN A 286 13.50 4.98 -22.39
CA GLN A 286 14.40 5.39 -23.47
C GLN A 286 14.11 6.80 -23.99
N ILE A 287 12.84 7.18 -24.09
CA ILE A 287 12.44 8.52 -24.54
C ILE A 287 12.82 9.56 -23.51
N VAL A 288 12.47 9.35 -22.22
CA VAL A 288 12.76 10.30 -21.17
C VAL A 288 14.28 10.41 -20.93
N GLU A 289 15.03 9.31 -21.04
CA GLU A 289 16.50 9.34 -20.97
C GLU A 289 17.12 10.22 -22.07
N ARG A 290 16.62 10.13 -23.32
CA ARG A 290 17.06 11.01 -24.41
C ARG A 290 16.76 12.48 -24.14
N ILE A 291 15.60 12.78 -23.56
CA ILE A 291 15.23 14.13 -23.14
C ILE A 291 16.24 14.64 -22.08
N MET A 292 16.58 13.83 -21.10
CA MET A 292 17.58 14.17 -20.08
C MET A 292 18.99 14.42 -20.64
N GLN A 293 19.36 13.73 -21.72
CA GLN A 293 20.64 13.89 -22.42
C GLN A 293 20.65 15.06 -23.43
N ASN A 294 19.65 15.95 -23.38
CA ASN A 294 19.46 17.06 -24.33
C ASN A 294 19.29 16.63 -25.80
N ASN A 295 18.86 15.40 -26.03
CA ASN A 295 18.51 14.85 -27.33
C ASN A 295 17.00 14.74 -27.54
N GLY A 296 16.22 15.52 -26.81
CA GLY A 296 14.76 15.55 -26.87
C GLY A 296 14.26 16.19 -28.16
N GLN A 297 13.13 15.71 -28.67
CA GLN A 297 12.40 16.26 -29.81
C GLN A 297 10.95 16.50 -29.36
N LEU A 298 10.27 17.52 -29.90
CA LEU A 298 8.89 17.84 -29.52
C LEU A 298 7.93 16.67 -29.75
N GLU A 299 8.13 15.90 -30.83
CA GLU A 299 7.34 14.69 -31.12
C GLU A 299 7.44 13.59 -30.07
N TYR A 300 8.45 13.65 -29.16
CA TYR A 300 8.58 12.68 -28.07
C TYR A 300 7.50 12.85 -27.00
N ILE A 301 6.96 14.07 -26.86
CA ILE A 301 5.87 14.32 -25.89
C ILE A 301 4.60 13.57 -26.35
N GLU A 302 4.23 13.73 -27.63
CA GLU A 302 3.07 13.00 -28.20
C GLU A 302 3.25 11.48 -28.11
N LYS A 303 4.47 10.98 -28.34
CA LYS A 303 4.79 9.56 -28.20
C LYS A 303 4.68 9.06 -26.76
N LEU A 304 5.09 9.88 -25.77
CA LEU A 304 4.95 9.52 -24.35
C LEU A 304 3.48 9.42 -23.97
N GLU A 305 2.64 10.36 -24.41
CA GLU A 305 1.21 10.35 -24.18
C GLU A 305 0.56 9.11 -24.82
N ASP A 306 0.84 8.85 -26.09
CA ASP A 306 0.32 7.66 -26.81
C ASP A 306 0.71 6.33 -26.12
N ILE A 307 1.95 6.20 -25.65
CA ILE A 307 2.40 5.01 -24.92
C ILE A 307 1.64 4.89 -23.59
N CYS A 308 1.50 5.97 -22.84
CA CYS A 308 0.79 5.96 -21.56
C CYS A 308 -0.69 5.58 -21.71
N ASP A 309 -1.36 6.11 -22.73
CA ASP A 309 -2.77 5.85 -23.02
C ASP A 309 -3.05 4.38 -23.43
N ASN A 310 -2.00 3.68 -23.93
CA ASN A 310 -2.09 2.29 -24.36
C ASN A 310 -1.51 1.27 -23.35
N MET A 311 -1.05 1.71 -22.17
CA MET A 311 -0.55 0.84 -21.10
C MET A 311 -1.65 0.49 -20.10
#